data_0afcaeba297a88d34256d6934c15aeaa
#
_entry.id   0afcaeba297a88d34256d6934c15aeaa
#
_cell.length_a   1.000
_cell.length_b   1.000
_cell.length_c   1.000
_cell.angle_alpha   90.00
_cell.angle_beta   90.00
_cell.angle_gamma   90.00
#
_symmetry.space_group_name_H-M   'P 1'
#
loop_
_entity.id
_entity.type
_entity.pdbx_description
1 polymer ?
#
loop_
_entity_poly.entity_id
_entity_poly.type
_entity_poly.pdbx_seq_one_letter_code
_entity_poly.pdbx_strand_id
1 'polypeptide(L)'
;MKKGFLILASIITLGLISCSNKSKSTENENISYIKEDDKEINIAMDKAKETFNQFEKAFIENQKTNRYTNFVVKEGFPTKDGSKEHMWVSELTYDGNNFFGIVSNEPLYDTQVQFGDTITIDKNLISDWMYTDTSSNLTYGAYTMRVFVDRMSDDKKSAFLMENDFTFAPLSE
;
A
#
# COMPACT_ATOMS: atom_id res chain seq x y z
N MET A 1 11.21 33.71 69.98
CA MET A 1 12.05 32.64 69.47
C MET A 1 11.47 32.19 68.11
N LYS A 2 11.94 32.73 67.01
CA LYS A 2 11.62 32.26 65.63
C LYS A 2 12.92 32.24 64.89
N LYS A 3 13.38 31.04 64.56
CA LYS A 3 14.58 30.75 63.76
C LYS A 3 14.28 31.04 62.29
N GLY A 4 14.93 32.04 61.70
CA GLY A 4 14.92 32.31 60.30
C GLY A 4 15.82 31.32 59.59
N PHE A 5 15.27 30.64 58.58
CA PHE A 5 15.97 29.72 57.69
C PHE A 5 16.33 30.48 56.39
N LEU A 6 17.61 30.75 56.21
CA LEU A 6 18.15 31.35 55.00
C LEU A 6 18.20 30.29 53.92
N ILE A 7 17.38 30.43 52.86
CA ILE A 7 17.47 29.63 51.66
C ILE A 7 18.39 30.34 50.68
N LEU A 8 19.52 29.70 50.43
CA LEU A 8 20.50 30.11 49.42
C LEU A 8 19.98 29.69 48.06
N ALA A 9 19.53 30.64 47.26
CA ALA A 9 19.08 30.37 45.88
C ALA A 9 20.32 30.22 44.97
N SER A 10 20.62 29.00 44.62
CA SER A 10 21.62 28.68 43.57
C SER A 10 20.97 28.85 42.20
N ILE A 11 21.40 29.85 41.45
CA ILE A 11 21.00 30.07 40.06
C ILE A 11 21.78 29.11 39.19
N ILE A 12 21.13 28.01 38.77
CA ILE A 12 21.65 27.13 37.73
C ILE A 12 21.20 27.68 36.39
N THR A 13 22.12 28.30 35.67
CA THR A 13 21.93 28.65 34.25
C THR A 13 21.92 27.38 33.42
N LEU A 14 20.71 26.88 33.07
CA LEU A 14 20.55 25.83 32.08
C LEU A 14 20.81 26.45 30.69
N GLY A 15 21.95 26.15 30.13
CA GLY A 15 22.21 26.37 28.70
C GLY A 15 21.20 25.60 27.85
N LEU A 16 20.38 26.33 27.10
CA LEU A 16 19.54 25.75 26.05
C LEU A 16 20.42 25.23 24.91
N ILE A 17 20.80 23.96 24.99
CA ILE A 17 21.28 23.23 23.81
C ILE A 17 20.03 22.96 22.99
N SER A 18 19.76 23.83 22.00
CA SER A 18 18.80 23.59 20.93
C SER A 18 19.35 22.46 20.08
N CYS A 19 19.08 21.21 20.45
CA CYS A 19 19.16 20.10 19.52
C CYS A 19 18.00 20.26 18.53
N SER A 20 18.32 20.87 17.38
CA SER A 20 17.51 20.74 16.18
C SER A 20 17.49 19.26 15.80
N ASN A 21 16.53 18.52 16.38
CA ASN A 21 16.15 17.23 15.83
C ASN A 21 15.49 17.51 14.49
N LYS A 22 16.33 17.51 13.45
CA LYS A 22 15.91 17.25 12.10
C LYS A 22 15.31 15.85 12.16
N SER A 23 13.98 15.75 12.33
CA SER A 23 13.26 14.52 12.09
C SER A 23 13.63 14.11 10.67
N LYS A 24 14.51 13.10 10.53
CA LYS A 24 14.57 12.32 9.32
C LYS A 24 13.15 11.80 9.14
N SER A 25 12.41 12.40 8.21
CA SER A 25 11.30 11.72 7.59
C SER A 25 11.88 10.39 7.14
N THR A 26 11.40 9.30 7.75
CA THR A 26 11.56 7.97 7.21
C THR A 26 10.83 8.05 5.88
N GLU A 27 11.58 8.30 4.80
CA GLU A 27 11.08 8.12 3.46
C GLU A 27 10.56 6.70 3.44
N ASN A 28 9.24 6.55 3.29
CA ASN A 28 8.63 5.29 2.98
C ASN A 28 9.18 4.88 1.61
N GLU A 29 10.31 4.16 1.59
CA GLU A 29 10.96 3.65 0.37
C GLU A 29 10.04 2.71 -0.43
N ASN A 30 8.82 2.46 0.06
CA ASN A 30 7.82 1.60 -0.56
C ASN A 30 6.89 2.32 -1.55
N ILE A 31 7.02 3.63 -1.72
CA ILE A 31 6.29 4.38 -2.74
C ILE A 31 7.25 4.64 -3.89
N SER A 32 7.42 3.67 -4.78
CA SER A 32 8.16 3.91 -6.01
C SER A 32 7.26 4.65 -7.00
N TYR A 33 7.71 5.83 -7.40
CA TYR A 33 7.10 6.58 -8.49
C TYR A 33 7.12 5.73 -9.76
N ILE A 34 5.94 5.35 -10.24
CA ILE A 34 5.79 4.74 -11.55
C ILE A 34 5.89 5.88 -12.56
N LYS A 35 6.93 5.86 -13.39
CA LYS A 35 6.97 6.74 -14.55
C LYS A 35 5.94 6.23 -15.55
N GLU A 36 5.17 7.13 -16.17
CA GLU A 36 4.16 6.77 -17.17
C GLU A 36 4.75 5.96 -18.36
N ASP A 37 6.05 6.13 -18.64
CA ASP A 37 6.78 5.44 -19.69
C ASP A 37 7.47 4.14 -19.25
N ASP A 38 7.24 3.66 -18.02
CA ASP A 38 7.80 2.40 -17.52
C ASP A 38 7.14 1.19 -18.19
N LYS A 39 7.81 0.66 -19.21
CA LYS A 39 7.27 -0.43 -20.04
C LYS A 39 6.94 -1.70 -19.26
N GLU A 40 7.78 -2.10 -18.29
CA GLU A 40 7.55 -3.33 -17.52
C GLU A 40 6.33 -3.17 -16.61
N ILE A 41 6.19 -2.01 -15.96
CA ILE A 41 5.03 -1.70 -15.15
C ILE A 41 3.76 -1.64 -16.01
N ASN A 42 3.83 -1.01 -17.19
CA ASN A 42 2.68 -0.93 -18.09
C ASN A 42 2.24 -2.34 -18.56
N ILE A 43 3.17 -3.22 -18.92
CA ILE A 43 2.88 -4.62 -19.23
C ILE A 43 2.24 -5.34 -18.03
N ALA A 44 2.74 -5.12 -16.83
CA ALA A 44 2.20 -5.70 -15.61
C ALA A 44 0.76 -5.21 -15.33
N MET A 45 0.48 -3.92 -15.53
CA MET A 45 -0.87 -3.36 -15.40
C MET A 45 -1.83 -3.92 -16.45
N ASP A 46 -1.39 -4.07 -17.70
CA ASP A 46 -2.21 -4.68 -18.75
C ASP A 46 -2.54 -6.14 -18.41
N LYS A 47 -1.56 -6.90 -17.90
CA LYS A 47 -1.77 -8.27 -17.46
C LYS A 47 -2.73 -8.36 -16.27
N ALA A 48 -2.65 -7.43 -15.34
CA ALA A 48 -3.60 -7.36 -14.23
C ALA A 48 -5.04 -7.15 -14.72
N LYS A 49 -5.26 -6.27 -15.70
CA LYS A 49 -6.58 -6.05 -16.32
C LYS A 49 -7.08 -7.29 -17.04
N GLU A 50 -6.26 -7.91 -17.90
CA GLU A 50 -6.61 -9.11 -18.64
C GLU A 50 -7.04 -10.27 -17.75
N THR A 51 -6.43 -10.38 -16.58
CA THR A 51 -6.62 -11.49 -15.65
C THR A 51 -7.55 -11.17 -14.47
N PHE A 52 -8.14 -9.99 -14.42
CA PHE A 52 -9.01 -9.58 -13.32
C PHE A 52 -10.20 -10.51 -13.09
N ASN A 53 -10.67 -11.20 -14.11
CA ASN A 53 -11.71 -12.22 -13.98
C ASN A 53 -11.32 -13.40 -13.06
N GLN A 54 -10.02 -13.66 -12.86
CA GLN A 54 -9.53 -14.65 -11.90
C GLN A 54 -9.76 -14.18 -10.47
N PHE A 55 -9.48 -12.88 -10.22
CA PHE A 55 -9.76 -12.23 -8.94
C PHE A 55 -11.27 -12.28 -8.61
N GLU A 56 -12.11 -11.89 -9.55
CA GLU A 56 -13.57 -11.91 -9.36
C GLU A 56 -14.08 -13.30 -8.98
N LYS A 57 -13.63 -14.34 -9.71
CA LYS A 57 -14.01 -15.72 -9.42
C LYS A 57 -13.56 -16.15 -8.02
N ALA A 58 -12.30 -15.87 -7.66
CA ALA A 58 -11.77 -16.21 -6.34
C ALA A 58 -12.55 -15.48 -5.22
N PHE A 59 -12.85 -14.18 -5.41
CA PHE A 59 -13.62 -13.41 -4.44
C PHE A 59 -15.04 -13.97 -4.22
N ILE A 60 -15.76 -14.27 -5.31
CA ILE A 60 -17.12 -14.82 -5.25
C ILE A 60 -17.12 -16.23 -4.62
N GLU A 61 -16.16 -17.07 -5.01
CA GLU A 61 -16.01 -18.41 -4.41
C GLU A 61 -15.71 -18.32 -2.92
N ASN A 62 -14.90 -17.34 -2.51
CA ASN A 62 -14.49 -17.16 -1.14
C ASN A 62 -15.66 -16.85 -0.19
N GLN A 63 -16.74 -16.26 -0.67
CA GLN A 63 -17.96 -16.02 0.13
C GLN A 63 -18.56 -17.32 0.68
N LYS A 64 -18.21 -18.46 0.10
CA LYS A 64 -18.70 -19.80 0.51
C LYS A 64 -17.61 -20.65 1.17
N THR A 65 -16.34 -20.41 0.84
CA THR A 65 -15.25 -21.32 1.19
C THR A 65 -14.31 -20.80 2.27
N ASN A 66 -14.21 -19.48 2.43
CA ASN A 66 -13.20 -18.80 3.27
C ASN A 66 -11.76 -19.29 3.00
N ARG A 67 -11.49 -19.68 1.75
CA ARG A 67 -10.21 -20.23 1.33
C ARG A 67 -9.14 -19.16 1.13
N TYR A 68 -9.56 -17.96 0.77
CA TYR A 68 -8.66 -16.87 0.38
C TYR A 68 -8.78 -15.69 1.32
N THR A 69 -7.68 -14.94 1.45
CA THR A 69 -7.59 -13.71 2.25
C THR A 69 -6.89 -12.59 1.48
N ASN A 70 -6.73 -11.42 2.09
CA ASN A 70 -5.97 -10.29 1.57
C ASN A 70 -6.40 -9.85 0.16
N PHE A 71 -7.70 -9.85 -0.09
CA PHE A 71 -8.23 -9.32 -1.34
C PHE A 71 -8.07 -7.82 -1.39
N VAL A 72 -7.26 -7.35 -2.33
CA VAL A 72 -7.09 -5.92 -2.62
C VAL A 72 -6.99 -5.69 -4.12
N VAL A 73 -7.41 -4.54 -4.57
CA VAL A 73 -7.22 -4.06 -5.95
C VAL A 73 -6.44 -2.76 -5.93
N LYS A 74 -5.71 -2.48 -6.99
CA LYS A 74 -5.07 -1.20 -7.21
C LYS A 74 -5.77 -0.49 -8.37
N GLU A 75 -6.21 0.74 -8.14
CA GLU A 75 -6.92 1.55 -9.12
C GLU A 75 -6.16 2.84 -9.39
N GLY A 76 -6.20 3.29 -10.65
CA GLY A 76 -5.57 4.54 -11.09
C GLY A 76 -6.52 5.72 -11.01
N PHE A 77 -6.36 6.58 -10.02
CA PHE A 77 -7.19 7.76 -9.81
C PHE A 77 -6.66 8.97 -10.58
N PRO A 78 -7.50 9.69 -11.35
CA PRO A 78 -7.07 10.88 -12.03
C PRO A 78 -6.58 11.97 -11.07
N THR A 79 -5.47 12.59 -11.41
CA THR A 79 -4.92 13.75 -10.70
C THR A 79 -5.19 15.05 -11.46
N LYS A 80 -5.06 16.19 -10.79
CA LYS A 80 -5.33 17.50 -11.41
C LYS A 80 -4.38 17.87 -12.56
N ASP A 81 -3.18 17.32 -12.58
CA ASP A 81 -2.21 17.52 -13.64
C ASP A 81 -2.44 16.62 -14.87
N GLY A 82 -3.46 15.76 -14.83
CA GLY A 82 -3.83 14.85 -15.91
C GLY A 82 -3.14 13.50 -15.88
N SER A 83 -2.28 13.25 -14.90
CA SER A 83 -1.70 11.92 -14.64
C SER A 83 -2.64 11.02 -13.83
N LYS A 84 -2.17 9.87 -13.39
CA LYS A 84 -2.91 8.97 -12.49
C LYS A 84 -2.06 8.59 -11.30
N GLU A 85 -2.66 8.60 -10.12
CA GLU A 85 -2.11 8.01 -8.92
C GLU A 85 -2.71 6.63 -8.68
N HIS A 86 -1.85 5.61 -8.54
CA HIS A 86 -2.27 4.23 -8.37
C HIS A 86 -2.28 3.85 -6.90
N MET A 87 -3.48 3.71 -6.32
CA MET A 87 -3.66 3.40 -4.90
C MET A 87 -4.35 2.07 -4.67
N TRP A 88 -4.00 1.41 -3.58
CA TRP A 88 -4.66 0.19 -3.14
C TRP A 88 -6.03 0.49 -2.53
N VAL A 89 -6.96 -0.41 -2.78
CA VAL A 89 -8.32 -0.41 -2.25
C VAL A 89 -8.54 -1.76 -1.58
N SER A 90 -8.88 -1.75 -0.30
CA SER A 90 -9.08 -2.93 0.55
C SER A 90 -10.52 -3.01 1.07
N GLU A 91 -10.77 -3.92 2.01
CA GLU A 91 -12.09 -4.15 2.63
C GLU A 91 -13.20 -4.31 1.59
N LEU A 92 -12.92 -5.11 0.58
CA LEU A 92 -13.76 -5.24 -0.59
C LEU A 92 -15.09 -5.94 -0.26
N THR A 93 -16.17 -5.42 -0.83
CA THR A 93 -17.50 -6.03 -0.83
C THR A 93 -18.04 -6.14 -2.26
N TYR A 94 -18.99 -7.03 -2.48
CA TYR A 94 -19.59 -7.27 -3.79
C TYR A 94 -21.11 -7.41 -3.66
N ASP A 95 -21.86 -6.60 -4.40
CA ASP A 95 -23.33 -6.58 -4.36
C ASP A 95 -24.01 -7.51 -5.39
N GLY A 96 -23.20 -8.27 -6.14
CA GLY A 96 -23.66 -9.12 -7.25
C GLY A 96 -23.40 -8.49 -8.63
N ASN A 97 -23.04 -7.22 -8.68
CA ASN A 97 -22.75 -6.48 -9.91
C ASN A 97 -21.47 -5.65 -9.80
N ASN A 98 -21.28 -4.93 -8.70
CA ASN A 98 -20.17 -4.02 -8.48
C ASN A 98 -19.35 -4.43 -7.26
N PHE A 99 -18.06 -4.14 -7.32
CA PHE A 99 -17.17 -4.14 -6.17
C PHE A 99 -17.13 -2.76 -5.53
N PHE A 100 -17.08 -2.73 -4.21
CA PHE A 100 -16.85 -1.54 -3.40
C PHE A 100 -15.68 -1.82 -2.48
N GLY A 101 -14.96 -0.78 -2.08
CA GLY A 101 -13.86 -0.92 -1.15
C GLY A 101 -13.40 0.41 -0.57
N ILE A 102 -12.40 0.36 0.30
CA ILE A 102 -11.86 1.51 1.01
C ILE A 102 -10.47 1.84 0.46
N VAL A 103 -10.25 3.11 0.10
CA VAL A 103 -8.93 3.61 -0.32
C VAL A 103 -7.94 3.48 0.83
N SER A 104 -6.84 2.75 0.62
CA SER A 104 -5.93 2.31 1.69
C SER A 104 -4.55 2.97 1.66
N ASN A 105 -4.36 3.95 0.77
CA ASN A 105 -3.16 4.78 0.73
C ASN A 105 -3.53 6.24 0.92
N GLU A 106 -2.65 7.01 1.60
CA GLU A 106 -2.71 8.46 1.55
C GLU A 106 -2.34 8.93 0.15
N PRO A 107 -3.16 9.78 -0.51
CA PRO A 107 -2.78 10.35 -1.79
C PRO A 107 -1.54 11.25 -1.67
N LEU A 108 -0.61 11.09 -2.60
CA LEU A 108 0.55 11.99 -2.73
C LEU A 108 0.26 13.19 -3.62
N TYR A 109 -0.71 13.03 -4.52
CA TYR A 109 -1.15 14.06 -5.46
C TYR A 109 -2.56 14.52 -5.14
N ASP A 110 -2.96 15.62 -5.78
CA ASP A 110 -4.31 16.14 -5.65
C ASP A 110 -5.29 15.30 -6.48
N THR A 111 -5.85 14.29 -5.85
CA THR A 111 -6.89 13.40 -6.37
C THR A 111 -8.28 13.79 -5.84
N GLN A 112 -9.33 13.20 -6.41
CA GLN A 112 -10.70 13.39 -5.91
C GLN A 112 -11.06 12.48 -4.74
N VAL A 113 -10.19 11.51 -4.41
CA VAL A 113 -10.38 10.55 -3.33
C VAL A 113 -9.34 10.75 -2.24
N GLN A 114 -9.69 10.36 -1.00
CA GLN A 114 -8.85 10.45 0.17
C GLN A 114 -8.68 9.05 0.80
N PHE A 115 -7.66 8.90 1.63
CA PHE A 115 -7.54 7.72 2.48
C PHE A 115 -8.83 7.50 3.30
N GLY A 116 -9.32 6.27 3.31
CA GLY A 116 -10.53 5.90 4.04
C GLY A 116 -11.83 6.14 3.27
N ASP A 117 -11.80 6.74 2.09
CA ASP A 117 -13.01 6.88 1.27
C ASP A 117 -13.50 5.53 0.78
N THR A 118 -14.82 5.33 0.86
CA THR A 118 -15.48 4.17 0.24
C THR A 118 -15.81 4.50 -1.21
N ILE A 119 -15.34 3.67 -2.13
CA ILE A 119 -15.54 3.86 -3.57
C ILE A 119 -16.19 2.65 -4.23
N THR A 120 -16.78 2.87 -5.39
CA THR A 120 -17.11 1.80 -6.35
C THR A 120 -15.91 1.57 -7.25
N ILE A 121 -15.45 0.32 -7.37
CA ILE A 121 -14.31 -0.03 -8.21
C ILE A 121 -14.67 0.12 -9.70
N ASP A 122 -13.91 0.94 -10.43
CA ASP A 122 -13.98 0.98 -11.89
C ASP A 122 -12.98 -0.01 -12.48
N LYS A 123 -13.52 -1.12 -13.04
CA LYS A 123 -12.71 -2.18 -13.65
C LYS A 123 -11.79 -1.70 -14.76
N ASN A 124 -12.14 -0.58 -15.43
CA ASN A 124 -11.30 -0.01 -16.49
C ASN A 124 -10.06 0.71 -15.93
N LEU A 125 -10.10 1.11 -14.67
CA LEU A 125 -9.03 1.83 -13.99
C LEU A 125 -8.14 0.90 -13.14
N ILE A 126 -8.47 -0.40 -13.06
CA ILE A 126 -7.64 -1.37 -12.34
C ILE A 126 -6.25 -1.42 -12.95
N SER A 127 -5.24 -1.37 -12.10
CA SER A 127 -3.83 -1.45 -12.46
C SER A 127 -3.10 -2.62 -11.79
N ASP A 128 -3.69 -3.20 -10.74
CA ASP A 128 -3.22 -4.44 -10.12
C ASP A 128 -4.32 -5.06 -9.25
N TRP A 129 -4.12 -6.29 -8.83
CA TRP A 129 -4.95 -6.97 -7.86
C TRP A 129 -4.16 -8.10 -7.20
N MET A 130 -4.52 -8.47 -5.98
CA MET A 130 -3.98 -9.67 -5.35
C MET A 130 -4.95 -10.28 -4.33
N TYR A 131 -4.73 -11.56 -4.05
CA TYR A 131 -5.30 -12.30 -2.93
C TYR A 131 -4.36 -13.44 -2.54
N THR A 132 -4.52 -13.97 -1.32
CA THR A 132 -3.69 -15.07 -0.79
C THR A 132 -4.52 -16.31 -0.55
N ASP A 133 -4.06 -17.48 -1.02
CA ASP A 133 -4.63 -18.78 -0.69
C ASP A 133 -4.11 -19.22 0.68
N THR A 134 -5.01 -19.38 1.65
CA THR A 134 -4.65 -19.70 3.04
C THR A 134 -4.05 -21.11 3.22
N SER A 135 -4.32 -22.03 2.28
CA SER A 135 -3.82 -23.39 2.36
C SER A 135 -2.37 -23.55 1.90
N SER A 136 -1.94 -22.72 0.95
CA SER A 136 -0.60 -22.76 0.35
C SER A 136 0.27 -21.56 0.70
N ASN A 137 -0.32 -20.53 1.31
CA ASN A 137 0.28 -19.21 1.53
C ASN A 137 0.78 -18.55 0.23
N LEU A 138 0.15 -18.85 -0.91
CA LEU A 138 0.52 -18.28 -2.20
C LEU A 138 -0.30 -17.05 -2.51
N THR A 139 0.39 -15.96 -2.86
CA THR A 139 -0.22 -14.70 -3.32
C THR A 139 -0.36 -14.71 -4.84
N TYR A 140 -1.59 -14.62 -5.31
CA TYR A 140 -1.97 -14.55 -6.72
C TYR A 140 -2.08 -13.10 -7.18
N GLY A 141 -1.89 -12.84 -8.49
CA GLY A 141 -1.84 -11.49 -9.04
C GLY A 141 -0.56 -10.76 -8.65
N ALA A 142 -0.69 -9.56 -8.07
CA ALA A 142 0.43 -8.72 -7.62
C ALA A 142 1.42 -8.39 -8.75
N TYR A 143 0.92 -8.17 -9.97
CA TYR A 143 1.75 -8.03 -11.17
C TYR A 143 2.73 -6.87 -11.09
N THR A 144 2.26 -5.67 -10.71
CA THR A 144 3.13 -4.51 -10.56
C THR A 144 4.06 -4.66 -9.35
N MET A 145 3.58 -5.30 -8.27
CA MET A 145 4.38 -5.58 -7.08
C MET A 145 5.57 -6.48 -7.41
N ARG A 146 5.37 -7.52 -8.24
CA ARG A 146 6.45 -8.43 -8.68
C ARG A 146 7.56 -7.67 -9.40
N VAL A 147 7.20 -6.74 -10.30
CA VAL A 147 8.19 -5.90 -11.00
C VAL A 147 9.03 -5.09 -10.01
N PHE A 148 8.40 -4.50 -8.99
CA PHE A 148 9.15 -3.76 -7.95
C PHE A 148 10.07 -4.67 -7.17
N VAL A 149 9.57 -5.84 -6.75
CA VAL A 149 10.37 -6.80 -5.99
C VAL A 149 11.54 -7.32 -6.81
N ASP A 150 11.36 -7.55 -8.11
CA ASP A 150 12.44 -8.02 -8.99
C ASP A 150 13.52 -6.97 -9.25
N ARG A 151 13.21 -5.68 -9.06
CA ARG A 151 14.18 -4.57 -9.15
C ARG A 151 14.96 -4.32 -7.86
N MET A 152 14.57 -4.96 -6.77
CA MET A 152 15.28 -4.85 -5.49
C MET A 152 16.58 -5.66 -5.51
N SER A 153 17.57 -5.26 -4.70
CA SER A 153 18.71 -6.14 -4.40
C SER A 153 18.24 -7.38 -3.62
N ASP A 154 18.98 -8.48 -3.70
CA ASP A 154 18.59 -9.76 -3.07
C ASP A 154 18.27 -9.63 -1.58
N ASP A 155 19.06 -8.83 -0.84
CA ASP A 155 18.84 -8.60 0.58
C ASP A 155 17.52 -7.84 0.84
N LYS A 156 17.25 -6.77 0.07
CA LYS A 156 16.01 -5.98 0.16
C LYS A 156 14.79 -6.82 -0.26
N LYS A 157 14.93 -7.59 -1.33
CA LYS A 157 13.90 -8.51 -1.82
C LYS A 157 13.52 -9.52 -0.76
N SER A 158 14.51 -10.18 -0.16
CA SER A 158 14.30 -11.18 0.88
C SER A 158 13.63 -10.57 2.11
N ALA A 159 14.10 -9.41 2.57
CA ALA A 159 13.49 -8.69 3.69
C ALA A 159 12.04 -8.30 3.38
N PHE A 160 11.77 -7.69 2.23
CA PHE A 160 10.43 -7.27 1.81
C PHE A 160 9.43 -8.44 1.76
N LEU A 161 9.83 -9.57 1.14
CA LEU A 161 8.97 -10.74 1.03
C LEU A 161 8.67 -11.35 2.41
N MET A 162 9.66 -11.38 3.31
CA MET A 162 9.50 -11.91 4.66
C MET A 162 8.63 -10.99 5.54
N GLU A 163 8.86 -9.67 5.51
CA GLU A 163 8.12 -8.70 6.31
C GLU A 163 6.64 -8.62 5.93
N ASN A 164 6.33 -8.85 4.65
CA ASN A 164 4.95 -8.81 4.14
C ASN A 164 4.31 -10.20 4.00
N ASP A 165 5.01 -11.27 4.39
CA ASP A 165 4.57 -12.67 4.25
C ASP A 165 4.13 -13.01 2.81
N PHE A 166 4.87 -12.50 1.82
CA PHE A 166 4.57 -12.76 0.41
C PHE A 166 5.34 -13.96 -0.13
N THR A 167 4.58 -14.91 -0.64
CA THR A 167 5.07 -15.99 -1.52
C THR A 167 4.27 -15.96 -2.81
N PHE A 168 4.84 -15.42 -3.88
CA PHE A 168 4.10 -15.26 -5.13
C PHE A 168 3.82 -16.61 -5.81
N ALA A 169 2.56 -16.83 -6.18
CA ALA A 169 2.17 -17.95 -7.02
C ALA A 169 2.84 -17.84 -8.40
N PRO A 170 3.16 -18.96 -9.09
CA PRO A 170 3.56 -18.92 -10.48
C PRO A 170 2.52 -18.16 -11.32
N LEU A 171 2.97 -17.33 -12.27
CA LEU A 171 2.05 -16.71 -13.24
C LEU A 171 1.58 -17.81 -14.20
N SER A 172 0.27 -17.92 -14.42
CA SER A 172 -0.28 -18.74 -15.49
C SER A 172 0.08 -18.12 -16.83
N GLU A 173 0.60 -18.93 -17.74
CA GLU A 173 0.85 -18.55 -19.14
C GLU A 173 -0.44 -18.15 -19.85
#